data_2b5f157420b8b2345741029f713e2aa9
#
_entry.id   2b5f157420b8b2345741029f713e2aa9
#
_cell.length_a   1.000
_cell.length_b   1.000
_cell.length_c   1.000
_cell.angle_alpha   90.00
_cell.angle_beta   90.00
_cell.angle_gamma   90.00
#
_symmetry.space_group_name_H-M   'P 1'
#
loop_
_entity.id
_entity.type
_entity.pdbx_description
1 polymer ?
#
loop_
_entity_poly.entity_id
_entity_poly.type
_entity_poly.pdbx_seq_one_letter_code
_entity_poly.pdbx_strand_id
1 'polypeptide(L)'
;MPNLAPWLQTQLTSLLTQRGHAWLLAGPSGLGQFELALALARAWLCEAPSPQGACGVCGSCHAVDVHTHADLAMLMPEALTLELGWPLDEKTQDELDSKKRKPSKEIKVDAAREVVSFTQFTRSRGSTKVVLVFPAERMNGITANTLLKTLEEPPGAVKFILATEAAHQLLPTIRSRCLGHTMVWPGFDEALAWLQSASQAGQGDDKKATKLPTIQELKTLLTAAGGRPADALSWLQSGKAAAMAQGWQALPKAMARGDVAALSDFSPPQAVDALQKLCHDLLAARVGGQPRFFDSLDLPAAQNTGSKTALYGLTSWSKELAATARTVEHPYNPGLMLESLASRAKIALSSK
;
A
#
# COMPACT_ATOMS: atom_id res chain seq x y z
N MET A 1 20.10 2.51 -0.43
CA MET A 1 18.66 2.50 -0.83
C MET A 1 18.52 2.81 -2.31
N PRO A 2 17.55 2.22 -3.04
CA PRO A 2 17.21 2.68 -4.39
C PRO A 2 16.80 4.16 -4.33
N ASN A 3 17.01 4.88 -5.43
CA ASN A 3 16.58 6.27 -5.52
C ASN A 3 15.08 6.40 -5.23
N LEU A 4 14.73 7.32 -4.33
CA LEU A 4 13.33 7.61 -4.02
C LEU A 4 12.60 8.02 -5.32
N ALA A 5 11.37 7.55 -5.50
CA ALA A 5 10.59 7.91 -6.68
C ALA A 5 10.40 9.43 -6.79
N PRO A 6 10.38 10.02 -8.00
CA PRO A 6 10.39 11.49 -8.17
C PRO A 6 9.26 12.20 -7.41
N TRP A 7 8.04 11.66 -7.46
CA TRP A 7 6.89 12.22 -6.72
C TRP A 7 7.06 12.15 -5.20
N LEU A 8 7.78 11.15 -4.68
CA LEU A 8 8.10 11.03 -3.25
C LEU A 8 9.21 12.01 -2.86
N GLN A 9 10.20 12.23 -3.74
CA GLN A 9 11.26 13.20 -3.51
C GLN A 9 10.71 14.62 -3.35
N THR A 10 9.74 15.00 -4.18
CA THR A 10 9.06 16.31 -4.10
C THR A 10 8.32 16.45 -2.76
N GLN A 11 7.60 15.40 -2.34
CA GLN A 11 6.88 15.38 -1.07
C GLN A 11 7.84 15.41 0.13
N LEU A 12 8.96 14.67 0.08
CA LEU A 12 10.00 14.70 1.10
C LEU A 12 10.54 16.12 1.31
N THR A 13 10.89 16.79 0.24
CA THR A 13 11.40 18.19 0.31
C THR A 13 10.38 19.11 0.97
N SER A 14 9.10 18.98 0.63
CA SER A 14 8.03 19.76 1.27
C SER A 14 7.88 19.44 2.76
N LEU A 15 7.93 18.16 3.15
CA LEU A 15 7.79 17.73 4.55
C LEU A 15 8.97 18.21 5.41
N LEU A 16 10.18 18.26 4.86
CA LEU A 16 11.36 18.72 5.58
C LEU A 16 11.31 20.20 5.94
N THR A 17 10.52 21.01 5.24
CA THR A 17 10.30 22.44 5.58
C THR A 17 9.31 22.66 6.72
N GLN A 18 8.49 21.63 7.02
CA GLN A 18 7.45 21.74 8.04
C GLN A 18 8.01 21.54 9.45
N ARG A 19 7.40 22.21 10.41
CA ARG A 19 7.75 22.09 11.83
C ARG A 19 6.65 21.31 12.55
N GLY A 20 7.06 20.39 13.40
CA GLY A 20 6.16 19.55 14.19
C GLY A 20 6.91 18.39 14.84
N HIS A 21 6.18 17.55 15.55
CA HIS A 21 6.73 16.36 16.20
C HIS A 21 6.02 15.08 15.77
N ALA A 22 4.84 15.15 15.14
CA ALA A 22 4.10 14.00 14.66
C ALA A 22 3.48 14.28 13.29
N TRP A 23 3.71 13.38 12.32
CA TRP A 23 3.17 13.44 10.96
C TRP A 23 2.34 12.20 10.67
N LEU A 24 1.25 12.40 9.94
CA LEU A 24 0.41 11.33 9.41
C LEU A 24 0.47 11.37 7.89
N LEU A 25 1.20 10.44 7.28
CA LEU A 25 1.28 10.25 5.84
C LEU A 25 0.14 9.33 5.42
N ALA A 26 -0.86 9.87 4.73
CA ALA A 26 -2.09 9.15 4.40
C ALA A 26 -2.33 9.07 2.89
N GLY A 27 -2.62 7.89 2.38
CA GLY A 27 -2.98 7.66 0.99
C GLY A 27 -3.35 6.20 0.76
N PRO A 28 -3.94 5.83 -0.38
CA PRO A 28 -4.16 4.43 -0.70
C PRO A 28 -2.86 3.68 -0.90
N SER A 29 -2.89 2.34 -0.83
CA SER A 29 -1.71 1.48 -1.05
C SER A 29 -0.98 1.79 -2.36
N GLY A 30 0.29 1.44 -2.43
CA GLY A 30 1.08 1.52 -3.66
C GLY A 30 1.53 2.92 -4.08
N LEU A 31 1.39 3.94 -3.23
CA LEU A 31 1.93 5.29 -3.47
C LEU A 31 3.30 5.54 -2.84
N GLY A 32 3.78 4.63 -1.98
CA GLY A 32 5.10 4.73 -1.36
C GLY A 32 5.10 5.42 0.01
N GLN A 33 4.06 5.21 0.83
CA GLN A 33 3.97 5.79 2.17
C GLN A 33 5.12 5.36 3.07
N PHE A 34 5.48 4.07 3.03
CA PHE A 34 6.58 3.53 3.82
C PHE A 34 7.93 4.11 3.37
N GLU A 35 8.17 4.15 2.08
CA GLU A 35 9.39 4.69 1.48
C GLU A 35 9.57 6.18 1.81
N LEU A 36 8.50 6.97 1.73
CA LEU A 36 8.50 8.38 2.12
C LEU A 36 8.76 8.55 3.62
N ALA A 37 8.09 7.75 4.45
CA ALA A 37 8.26 7.76 5.90
C ALA A 37 9.69 7.44 6.30
N LEU A 38 10.28 6.40 5.70
CA LEU A 38 11.65 5.98 5.95
C LEU A 38 12.67 7.03 5.45
N ALA A 39 12.43 7.63 4.28
CA ALA A 39 13.28 8.71 3.77
C ALA A 39 13.24 9.95 4.67
N LEU A 40 12.07 10.30 5.21
CA LEU A 40 11.89 11.39 6.16
C LEU A 40 12.62 11.09 7.50
N ALA A 41 12.46 9.87 8.02
CA ALA A 41 13.17 9.41 9.22
C ALA A 41 14.70 9.49 9.02
N ARG A 42 15.19 8.99 7.88
CA ARG A 42 16.60 9.02 7.51
C ARG A 42 17.16 10.43 7.41
N ALA A 43 16.38 11.37 6.87
CA ALA A 43 16.78 12.77 6.77
C ALA A 43 16.92 13.44 8.15
N TRP A 44 16.00 13.14 9.07
CA TRP A 44 16.07 13.68 10.45
C TRP A 44 17.18 13.07 11.30
N LEU A 45 17.57 11.83 11.03
CA LEU A 45 18.65 11.13 11.72
C LEU A 45 20.03 11.37 11.08
N CYS A 46 20.06 11.93 9.86
CA CYS A 46 21.29 12.18 9.13
C CYS A 46 22.20 13.18 9.85
N GLU A 47 23.50 12.92 9.87
CA GLU A 47 24.52 13.81 10.49
C GLU A 47 24.80 15.07 9.67
N ALA A 48 24.54 15.02 8.35
CA ALA A 48 24.71 16.12 7.41
C ALA A 48 23.53 16.20 6.43
N PRO A 49 22.29 16.52 6.91
CA PRO A 49 21.12 16.59 6.06
C PRO A 49 21.18 17.77 5.10
N SER A 50 20.59 17.59 3.91
CA SER A 50 20.38 18.66 2.93
C SER A 50 18.89 18.99 2.81
N PRO A 51 18.51 20.10 2.14
CA PRO A 51 17.09 20.37 1.82
C PRO A 51 16.41 19.26 1.02
N GLN A 52 17.18 18.44 0.29
CA GLN A 52 16.68 17.31 -0.48
C GLN A 52 16.57 16.01 0.32
N GLY A 53 17.08 15.98 1.56
CA GLY A 53 17.00 14.81 2.44
C GLY A 53 18.34 14.40 3.05
N ALA A 54 18.49 13.11 3.31
CA ALA A 54 19.69 12.55 3.92
C ALA A 54 20.89 12.56 2.95
N CYS A 55 22.11 12.73 3.48
CA CYS A 55 23.34 12.72 2.67
C CYS A 55 23.68 11.35 2.03
N GLY A 56 23.16 10.26 2.61
CA GLY A 56 23.35 8.89 2.08
C GLY A 56 24.67 8.23 2.41
N VAL A 57 25.66 8.94 2.99
CA VAL A 57 27.03 8.45 3.18
C VAL A 57 27.52 8.46 4.62
N CYS A 58 26.86 9.16 5.54
CA CYS A 58 27.27 9.21 6.95
C CYS A 58 26.92 7.92 7.71
N GLY A 59 27.51 7.76 8.90
CA GLY A 59 27.30 6.59 9.74
C GLY A 59 25.84 6.36 10.13
N SER A 60 25.08 7.42 10.40
CA SER A 60 23.63 7.34 10.67
C SER A 60 22.85 6.88 9.45
N CYS A 61 23.13 7.37 8.25
CA CYS A 61 22.51 6.89 7.02
C CYS A 61 22.76 5.39 6.81
N HIS A 62 23.99 4.95 6.98
CA HIS A 62 24.35 3.54 6.89
C HIS A 62 23.59 2.69 7.92
N ALA A 63 23.55 3.15 9.19
CA ALA A 63 22.84 2.42 10.24
C ALA A 63 21.33 2.29 9.96
N VAL A 64 20.70 3.31 9.37
CA VAL A 64 19.30 3.20 8.89
C VAL A 64 19.17 2.18 7.76
N ASP A 65 20.10 2.19 6.79
CA ASP A 65 20.06 1.29 5.63
C ASP A 65 20.24 -0.19 6.01
N VAL A 66 20.99 -0.47 7.10
CA VAL A 66 21.18 -1.84 7.64
C VAL A 66 20.26 -2.13 8.84
N HIS A 67 19.26 -1.29 9.10
CA HIS A 67 18.21 -1.47 10.11
C HIS A 67 18.73 -1.56 11.56
N THR A 68 19.85 -0.87 11.89
CA THR A 68 20.50 -0.94 13.22
C THR A 68 20.63 0.41 13.91
N HIS A 69 19.96 1.46 13.42
CA HIS A 69 20.08 2.80 13.99
C HIS A 69 19.45 2.89 15.38
N ALA A 70 20.25 3.17 16.42
CA ALA A 70 19.82 3.18 17.81
C ALA A 70 18.76 4.24 18.18
N ASP A 71 18.60 5.31 17.39
CA ASP A 71 17.61 6.36 17.59
C ASP A 71 16.41 6.25 16.61
N LEU A 72 16.24 5.09 15.93
CA LEU A 72 15.09 4.76 15.09
C LEU A 72 14.35 3.56 15.68
N ALA A 73 13.08 3.76 16.01
CA ALA A 73 12.18 2.66 16.38
C ALA A 73 11.13 2.45 15.30
N MET A 74 10.95 1.18 14.90
CA MET A 74 9.94 0.77 13.96
C MET A 74 8.79 0.10 14.71
N LEU A 75 7.56 0.50 14.44
CA LEU A 75 6.36 -0.11 14.99
C LEU A 75 5.51 -0.65 13.86
N MET A 76 5.64 -1.94 13.61
CA MET A 76 5.01 -2.66 12.49
C MET A 76 4.42 -3.99 12.96
N PRO A 77 3.47 -4.59 12.22
CA PRO A 77 3.09 -5.98 12.41
C PRO A 77 4.29 -6.92 12.20
N GLU A 78 4.41 -7.98 13.00
CA GLU A 78 5.52 -8.95 12.89
C GLU A 78 5.67 -9.53 11.48
N ALA A 79 4.55 -9.84 10.81
CA ALA A 79 4.58 -10.35 9.45
C ALA A 79 5.26 -9.38 8.47
N LEU A 80 4.95 -8.08 8.58
CA LEU A 80 5.55 -7.04 7.74
C LEU A 80 7.00 -6.76 8.12
N THR A 81 7.33 -6.82 9.41
CA THR A 81 8.71 -6.66 9.91
C THR A 81 9.63 -7.68 9.27
N LEU A 82 9.20 -8.97 9.22
CA LEU A 82 9.93 -10.05 8.56
C LEU A 82 10.02 -9.85 7.04
N GLU A 83 8.91 -9.46 6.40
CA GLU A 83 8.85 -9.23 4.96
C GLU A 83 9.82 -8.12 4.51
N LEU A 84 9.93 -7.05 5.30
CA LEU A 84 10.81 -5.92 5.03
C LEU A 84 12.23 -6.10 5.57
N GLY A 85 12.55 -7.25 6.18
CA GLY A 85 13.88 -7.57 6.69
C GLY A 85 14.31 -6.74 7.90
N TRP A 86 13.35 -6.21 8.69
CA TRP A 86 13.65 -5.55 9.95
C TRP A 86 13.83 -6.56 11.08
N PRO A 87 14.71 -6.29 12.05
CA PRO A 87 14.90 -7.20 13.18
C PRO A 87 13.66 -7.23 14.07
N LEU A 88 13.33 -8.42 14.57
CA LEU A 88 12.41 -8.62 15.68
C LEU A 88 13.20 -8.75 16.99
N ASP A 89 12.52 -8.59 18.13
CA ASP A 89 13.11 -8.93 19.41
C ASP A 89 13.42 -10.44 19.49
N GLU A 90 14.47 -10.81 20.26
CA GLU A 90 14.97 -12.20 20.33
C GLU A 90 13.89 -13.19 20.72
N LYS A 91 13.04 -12.85 21.70
CA LYS A 91 11.96 -13.74 22.17
C LYS A 91 10.92 -14.00 21.07
N THR A 92 10.51 -12.96 20.37
CA THR A 92 9.56 -13.06 19.24
C THR A 92 10.18 -13.87 18.11
N GLN A 93 11.45 -13.64 17.78
CA GLN A 93 12.17 -14.39 16.75
C GLN A 93 12.23 -15.89 17.10
N ASP A 94 12.60 -16.25 18.34
CA ASP A 94 12.66 -17.64 18.82
C ASP A 94 11.30 -18.35 18.76
N GLU A 95 10.20 -17.63 19.11
CA GLU A 95 8.83 -18.17 19.03
C GLU A 95 8.40 -18.46 17.60
N LEU A 96 8.80 -17.62 16.65
CA LEU A 96 8.47 -17.79 15.23
C LEU A 96 9.35 -18.88 14.59
N ASP A 97 10.64 -18.92 14.87
CA ASP A 97 11.57 -19.92 14.36
C ASP A 97 11.22 -21.34 14.86
N SER A 98 10.79 -21.42 16.12
CA SER A 98 10.27 -22.67 16.70
C SER A 98 8.85 -23.05 16.24
N LYS A 99 8.24 -22.25 15.34
CA LYS A 99 6.87 -22.44 14.80
C LYS A 99 5.78 -22.57 15.88
N LYS A 100 6.00 -22.03 17.07
CA LYS A 100 5.01 -22.02 18.15
C LYS A 100 3.76 -21.24 17.79
N ARG A 101 3.91 -20.21 16.95
CA ARG A 101 2.81 -19.39 16.45
C ARG A 101 3.14 -18.82 15.07
N LYS A 102 2.13 -18.21 14.42
CA LYS A 102 2.32 -17.44 13.19
C LYS A 102 2.62 -15.98 13.53
N PRO A 103 3.37 -15.26 12.66
CA PRO A 103 3.59 -13.83 12.83
C PRO A 103 2.25 -13.06 12.81
N SER A 104 2.13 -12.08 13.70
CA SER A 104 0.93 -11.23 13.81
C SER A 104 0.82 -10.31 12.60
N LYS A 105 -0.41 -10.10 12.12
CA LYS A 105 -0.76 -9.09 11.13
C LYS A 105 -1.19 -7.76 11.77
N GLU A 106 -1.27 -7.69 13.09
CA GLU A 106 -1.59 -6.49 13.86
C GLU A 106 -0.39 -6.03 14.66
N ILE A 107 -0.33 -4.74 14.92
CA ILE A 107 0.65 -4.14 15.81
C ILE A 107 0.23 -4.42 17.25
N LYS A 108 1.04 -5.20 17.97
CA LYS A 108 0.77 -5.58 19.34
C LYS A 108 0.98 -4.44 20.32
N VAL A 109 0.22 -4.46 21.44
CA VAL A 109 0.35 -3.45 22.48
C VAL A 109 1.72 -3.47 23.18
N ASP A 110 2.35 -4.64 23.28
CA ASP A 110 3.66 -4.76 23.93
C ASP A 110 4.75 -4.07 23.09
N ALA A 111 4.72 -4.19 21.76
CA ALA A 111 5.60 -3.44 20.87
C ALA A 111 5.39 -1.91 21.01
N ALA A 112 4.14 -1.45 21.18
CA ALA A 112 3.88 -0.03 21.43
C ALA A 112 4.43 0.42 22.80
N ARG A 113 4.38 -0.41 23.84
CA ARG A 113 4.98 -0.12 25.15
C ARG A 113 6.50 -0.03 25.06
N GLU A 114 7.14 -0.90 24.32
CA GLU A 114 8.59 -0.84 24.04
C GLU A 114 8.98 0.45 23.33
N VAL A 115 8.20 0.86 22.34
CA VAL A 115 8.40 2.15 21.66
C VAL A 115 8.22 3.33 22.62
N VAL A 116 7.21 3.32 23.49
CA VAL A 116 7.07 4.36 24.52
C VAL A 116 8.29 4.38 25.43
N SER A 117 8.78 3.24 25.90
CA SER A 117 10.00 3.14 26.70
C SER A 117 11.22 3.67 25.94
N PHE A 118 11.36 3.30 24.65
CA PHE A 118 12.40 3.81 23.77
C PHE A 118 12.42 5.35 23.73
N THR A 119 11.29 6.02 23.74
CA THR A 119 11.22 7.49 23.72
C THR A 119 11.75 8.14 25.00
N GLN A 120 11.75 7.42 26.13
CA GLN A 120 12.22 7.93 27.44
C GLN A 120 13.75 7.86 27.58
N PHE A 121 14.44 7.01 26.82
CA PHE A 121 15.90 6.93 26.89
C PHE A 121 16.57 8.12 26.21
N THR A 122 17.76 8.43 26.66
CA THR A 122 18.61 9.43 26.02
C THR A 122 18.96 9.04 24.59
N ARG A 123 19.22 10.03 23.75
CA ARG A 123 19.66 9.83 22.37
C ARG A 123 21.04 9.21 22.34
N SER A 124 21.27 8.31 21.40
CA SER A 124 22.57 7.68 21.17
C SER A 124 23.44 8.53 20.24
N ARG A 125 22.83 9.12 19.19
CA ARG A 125 23.50 9.95 18.18
C ARG A 125 22.57 11.11 17.79
N GLY A 126 23.14 12.17 17.22
CA GLY A 126 22.36 13.25 16.60
C GLY A 126 21.47 14.05 17.55
N SER A 127 20.50 14.76 16.98
CA SER A 127 19.65 15.73 17.66
C SER A 127 18.23 15.22 17.96
N THR A 128 17.80 14.10 17.40
CA THR A 128 16.42 13.62 17.51
C THR A 128 16.35 12.09 17.58
N LYS A 129 15.24 11.57 18.09
CA LYS A 129 14.79 10.19 17.94
C LYS A 129 13.60 10.16 17.00
N VAL A 130 13.44 9.07 16.26
CA VAL A 130 12.32 8.89 15.34
C VAL A 130 11.60 7.59 15.65
N VAL A 131 10.27 7.67 15.71
CA VAL A 131 9.36 6.53 15.76
C VAL A 131 8.60 6.51 14.46
N LEU A 132 8.70 5.39 13.71
CA LEU A 132 7.96 5.16 12.48
C LEU A 132 6.95 4.04 12.70
N VAL A 133 5.66 4.35 12.46
CA VAL A 133 4.54 3.41 12.59
C VAL A 133 3.96 3.11 11.21
N PHE A 134 3.96 1.83 10.79
CA PHE A 134 3.43 1.43 9.48
C PHE A 134 2.97 -0.04 9.44
N PRO A 135 1.83 -0.36 8.84
CA PRO A 135 0.72 0.55 8.55
C PRO A 135 -0.01 0.93 9.85
N ALA A 136 -0.24 2.22 10.06
CA ALA A 136 -0.76 2.71 11.34
C ALA A 136 -2.17 2.19 11.66
N GLU A 137 -2.99 1.87 10.67
CA GLU A 137 -4.32 1.26 10.82
C GLU A 137 -4.28 -0.17 11.36
N ARG A 138 -3.11 -0.81 11.40
CA ARG A 138 -2.94 -2.14 12.03
C ARG A 138 -2.80 -2.06 13.55
N MET A 139 -2.85 -0.87 14.13
CA MET A 139 -2.99 -0.68 15.57
C MET A 139 -4.45 -0.88 15.98
N ASN A 140 -4.71 -1.80 16.92
CA ASN A 140 -6.00 -1.83 17.58
C ASN A 140 -6.16 -0.66 18.56
N GLY A 141 -7.38 -0.45 19.09
CA GLY A 141 -7.67 0.68 19.97
C GLY A 141 -6.79 0.74 21.24
N ILE A 142 -6.38 -0.41 21.79
CA ILE A 142 -5.52 -0.48 22.99
C ILE A 142 -4.10 -0.02 22.63
N THR A 143 -3.57 -0.54 21.54
CA THR A 143 -2.24 -0.16 21.03
C THR A 143 -2.17 1.33 20.70
N ALA A 144 -3.17 1.86 19.99
CA ALA A 144 -3.26 3.27 19.65
C ALA A 144 -3.33 4.17 20.90
N ASN A 145 -4.15 3.80 21.88
CA ASN A 145 -4.28 4.55 23.14
C ASN A 145 -2.97 4.59 23.94
N THR A 146 -2.12 3.55 23.86
CA THR A 146 -0.81 3.51 24.51
C THR A 146 0.10 4.61 24.00
N LEU A 147 -0.01 5.01 22.73
CA LEU A 147 0.82 6.05 22.12
C LEU A 147 0.31 7.49 22.36
N LEU A 148 -0.99 7.67 22.71
CA LEU A 148 -1.61 9.00 22.72
C LEU A 148 -0.87 10.02 23.57
N LYS A 149 -0.48 9.66 24.80
CA LYS A 149 0.24 10.58 25.69
C LYS A 149 1.59 11.02 25.11
N THR A 150 2.32 10.07 24.53
CA THR A 150 3.64 10.35 23.95
C THR A 150 3.54 11.12 22.61
N LEU A 151 2.45 10.93 21.88
CA LEU A 151 2.14 11.72 20.69
C LEU A 151 1.75 13.16 21.02
N GLU A 152 1.10 13.38 22.17
CA GLU A 152 0.67 14.69 22.63
C GLU A 152 1.84 15.49 23.20
N GLU A 153 2.63 14.84 24.07
CA GLU A 153 3.77 15.43 24.77
C GLU A 153 5.00 14.52 24.62
N PRO A 154 5.70 14.56 23.46
CA PRO A 154 6.85 13.71 23.26
C PRO A 154 8.01 14.12 24.20
N PRO A 155 8.69 13.18 24.84
CA PRO A 155 9.81 13.48 25.71
C PRO A 155 11.01 13.96 24.89
N GLY A 156 11.43 15.20 25.12
CA GLY A 156 12.57 15.78 24.41
C GLY A 156 12.36 15.95 22.91
N ALA A 157 13.37 15.65 22.12
CA ALA A 157 13.32 15.82 20.66
C ALA A 157 12.93 14.48 19.95
N VAL A 158 11.78 13.93 20.28
CA VAL A 158 11.22 12.74 19.60
C VAL A 158 10.29 13.19 18.48
N LYS A 159 10.40 12.54 17.32
CA LYS A 159 9.51 12.74 16.18
C LYS A 159 8.80 11.45 15.82
N PHE A 160 7.52 11.58 15.50
CA PHE A 160 6.67 10.47 15.06
C PHE A 160 6.31 10.59 13.59
N ILE A 161 6.37 9.48 12.87
CA ILE A 161 5.86 9.36 11.51
C ILE A 161 4.88 8.18 11.52
N LEU A 162 3.60 8.48 11.34
CA LEU A 162 2.58 7.48 11.13
C LEU A 162 2.27 7.42 9.63
N ALA A 163 2.46 6.27 9.02
CA ALA A 163 2.11 6.06 7.62
C ALA A 163 0.93 5.10 7.54
N THR A 164 -0.09 5.42 6.74
CA THR A 164 -1.36 4.69 6.68
C THR A 164 -1.89 4.60 5.26
N GLU A 165 -2.47 3.45 4.94
CA GLU A 165 -3.20 3.24 3.69
C GLU A 165 -4.72 3.44 3.85
N ALA A 166 -5.19 3.49 5.10
CA ALA A 166 -6.60 3.59 5.45
C ALA A 166 -6.84 4.56 6.63
N ALA A 167 -6.54 5.83 6.43
CA ALA A 167 -6.64 6.87 7.48
C ALA A 167 -8.02 6.94 8.17
N HIS A 168 -9.09 6.49 7.50
CA HIS A 168 -10.43 6.44 8.05
C HIS A 168 -10.60 5.37 9.15
N GLN A 169 -9.71 4.37 9.22
CA GLN A 169 -9.69 3.34 10.24
C GLN A 169 -8.95 3.77 11.52
N LEU A 170 -8.11 4.81 11.42
CA LEU A 170 -7.41 5.35 12.58
C LEU A 170 -8.37 6.06 13.54
N LEU A 171 -8.09 5.92 14.84
CA LEU A 171 -8.81 6.66 15.87
C LEU A 171 -8.74 8.18 15.61
N PRO A 172 -9.86 8.91 15.72
CA PRO A 172 -9.87 10.36 15.60
C PRO A 172 -8.88 11.04 16.54
N THR A 173 -8.64 10.47 17.70
CA THR A 173 -7.69 10.95 18.72
C THR A 173 -6.23 10.87 18.26
N ILE A 174 -5.85 9.88 17.47
CA ILE A 174 -4.53 9.82 16.82
C ILE A 174 -4.43 10.88 15.71
N ARG A 175 -5.46 10.93 14.84
CA ARG A 175 -5.46 11.83 13.69
C ARG A 175 -5.39 13.30 14.08
N SER A 176 -6.04 13.70 15.18
CA SER A 176 -6.06 15.08 15.65
C SER A 176 -4.71 15.57 16.23
N ARG A 177 -3.79 14.66 16.55
CA ARG A 177 -2.47 14.95 17.13
C ARG A 177 -1.34 14.94 16.11
N CYS A 178 -1.64 14.61 14.86
CA CYS A 178 -0.65 14.53 13.79
C CYS A 178 -0.88 15.62 12.74
N LEU A 179 0.19 16.16 12.20
CA LEU A 179 0.16 16.97 10.99
C LEU A 179 -0.16 16.04 9.80
N GLY A 180 -1.33 16.23 9.20
CA GLY A 180 -1.77 15.41 8.07
C GLY A 180 -1.06 15.78 6.78
N HIS A 181 -0.49 14.81 6.10
CA HIS A 181 0.00 14.91 4.74
C HIS A 181 -0.70 13.85 3.88
N THR A 182 -1.45 14.31 2.89
CA THR A 182 -2.08 13.42 1.91
C THR A 182 -1.08 13.11 0.81
N MET A 183 -0.83 11.82 0.57
CA MET A 183 0.05 11.35 -0.48
C MET A 183 -0.40 11.84 -1.85
N VAL A 184 0.50 12.45 -2.59
CA VAL A 184 0.22 12.95 -3.95
C VAL A 184 0.36 11.80 -4.95
N TRP A 185 -0.63 11.67 -5.83
CA TRP A 185 -0.58 10.72 -6.94
C TRP A 185 0.43 11.19 -7.98
N PRO A 186 1.31 10.30 -8.48
CA PRO A 186 2.14 10.63 -9.63
C PRO A 186 1.27 10.82 -10.88
N GLY A 187 1.75 11.64 -11.81
CA GLY A 187 1.21 11.64 -13.17
C GLY A 187 1.38 10.27 -13.83
N PHE A 188 0.44 9.88 -14.72
CA PHE A 188 0.50 8.55 -15.36
C PHE A 188 1.81 8.31 -16.10
N ASP A 189 2.31 9.31 -16.85
CA ASP A 189 3.55 9.21 -17.62
C ASP A 189 4.79 9.16 -16.71
N GLU A 190 4.78 9.90 -15.59
CA GLU A 190 5.82 9.85 -14.56
C GLU A 190 5.89 8.48 -13.89
N ALA A 191 4.73 7.94 -13.51
CA ALA A 191 4.61 6.60 -12.93
C ALA A 191 5.07 5.51 -13.90
N LEU A 192 4.72 5.63 -15.18
CA LEU A 192 5.12 4.69 -16.23
C LEU A 192 6.63 4.72 -16.48
N ALA A 193 7.23 5.91 -16.58
CA ALA A 193 8.67 6.07 -16.77
C ALA A 193 9.45 5.49 -15.57
N TRP A 194 8.98 5.76 -14.34
CA TRP A 194 9.57 5.17 -13.15
C TRP A 194 9.45 3.64 -13.13
N LEU A 195 8.26 3.10 -13.45
CA LEU A 195 8.01 1.65 -13.50
C LEU A 195 8.91 0.96 -14.53
N GLN A 196 9.12 1.60 -15.68
CA GLN A 196 10.04 1.12 -16.72
C GLN A 196 11.48 1.06 -16.20
N SER A 197 11.95 2.11 -15.54
CA SER A 197 13.30 2.16 -14.96
C SER A 197 13.47 1.12 -13.85
N ALA A 198 12.48 0.98 -12.96
CA ALA A 198 12.50 0.02 -11.87
C ALA A 198 12.49 -1.44 -12.38
N SER A 199 11.77 -1.72 -13.47
CA SER A 199 11.74 -3.05 -14.09
C SER A 199 13.09 -3.46 -14.69
N GLN A 200 13.89 -2.50 -15.14
CA GLN A 200 15.24 -2.74 -15.64
C GLN A 200 16.27 -2.94 -14.53
N ALA A 201 16.14 -2.19 -13.43
CA ALA A 201 17.06 -2.25 -12.30
C ALA A 201 16.93 -3.56 -11.47
N GLY A 202 15.77 -4.19 -11.47
CA GLY A 202 15.51 -5.46 -10.76
C GLY A 202 16.13 -6.70 -11.39
N GLN A 203 16.76 -6.59 -12.55
CA GLN A 203 17.49 -7.67 -13.22
C GLN A 203 18.97 -7.68 -12.78
N GLY A 204 19.23 -8.01 -11.52
CA GLY A 204 20.56 -8.41 -11.09
C GLY A 204 20.96 -9.74 -11.72
N ASP A 205 22.27 -10.05 -11.72
CA ASP A 205 23.04 -11.14 -12.38
C ASP A 205 22.46 -12.57 -12.45
N ASP A 206 21.21 -12.79 -12.07
CA ASP A 206 20.54 -14.09 -12.19
C ASP A 206 20.09 -14.33 -13.64
N LYS A 207 20.85 -15.22 -14.30
CA LYS A 207 20.78 -15.67 -15.71
C LYS A 207 19.47 -16.36 -16.16
N LYS A 208 18.35 -16.17 -15.48
CA LYS A 208 17.04 -16.49 -16.07
C LYS A 208 16.53 -15.23 -16.76
N ALA A 209 16.78 -15.15 -18.06
CA ALA A 209 16.29 -14.10 -18.95
C ALA A 209 14.76 -14.01 -18.88
N THR A 210 14.25 -13.35 -17.87
CA THR A 210 12.87 -12.96 -17.82
C THR A 210 12.70 -11.84 -18.86
N LYS A 211 11.89 -12.11 -19.88
CA LYS A 211 11.63 -11.14 -20.96
C LYS A 211 11.19 -9.82 -20.35
N LEU A 212 11.88 -8.73 -20.71
CA LEU A 212 11.48 -7.38 -20.28
C LEU A 212 10.03 -7.12 -20.69
N PRO A 213 9.20 -6.58 -19.78
CA PRO A 213 7.84 -6.24 -20.12
C PRO A 213 7.80 -5.15 -21.18
N THR A 214 6.89 -5.27 -22.11
CA THR A 214 6.64 -4.25 -23.14
C THR A 214 6.01 -3.00 -22.48
N ILE A 215 6.17 -1.84 -23.13
CA ILE A 215 5.52 -0.61 -22.68
C ILE A 215 4.01 -0.78 -22.57
N GLN A 216 3.39 -1.56 -23.45
CA GLN A 216 1.96 -1.83 -23.42
C GLN A 216 1.57 -2.68 -22.20
N GLU A 217 2.36 -3.68 -21.86
CA GLU A 217 2.15 -4.47 -20.63
C GLU A 217 2.29 -3.60 -19.38
N LEU A 218 3.30 -2.73 -19.32
CA LEU A 218 3.48 -1.79 -18.20
C LEU A 218 2.30 -0.82 -18.07
N LYS A 219 1.79 -0.28 -19.18
CA LYS A 219 0.59 0.56 -19.20
C LYS A 219 -0.63 -0.19 -18.66
N THR A 220 -0.82 -1.43 -19.12
CA THR A 220 -1.95 -2.28 -18.67
C THR A 220 -1.84 -2.55 -17.16
N LEU A 221 -0.67 -2.92 -16.66
CA LEU A 221 -0.45 -3.18 -15.25
C LEU A 221 -0.65 -1.93 -14.39
N LEU A 222 -0.14 -0.78 -14.82
CA LEU A 222 -0.32 0.48 -14.10
C LEU A 222 -1.80 0.89 -14.06
N THR A 223 -2.52 0.71 -15.17
CA THR A 223 -3.96 0.96 -15.23
C THR A 223 -4.74 -0.02 -14.34
N ALA A 224 -4.38 -1.30 -14.39
CA ALA A 224 -4.95 -2.33 -13.52
C ALA A 224 -4.69 -2.04 -12.03
N ALA A 225 -3.48 -1.56 -11.68
CA ALA A 225 -3.16 -1.07 -10.36
C ALA A 225 -3.86 0.25 -9.99
N GLY A 226 -4.64 0.85 -10.91
CA GLY A 226 -5.34 2.10 -10.68
C GLY A 226 -4.42 3.33 -10.62
N GLY A 227 -3.27 3.28 -11.29
CA GLY A 227 -2.25 4.33 -11.27
C GLY A 227 -1.33 4.29 -10.03
N ARG A 228 -1.27 3.16 -9.32
CA ARG A 228 -0.40 2.95 -8.15
C ARG A 228 0.88 2.23 -8.57
N PRO A 229 2.02 2.93 -8.65
CA PRO A 229 3.22 2.36 -9.28
C PRO A 229 3.86 1.22 -8.48
N ALA A 230 3.83 1.28 -7.14
CA ALA A 230 4.42 0.23 -6.32
C ALA A 230 3.60 -1.07 -6.39
N ASP A 231 2.25 -0.99 -6.48
CA ASP A 231 1.41 -2.16 -6.71
C ASP A 231 1.73 -2.81 -8.08
N ALA A 232 1.86 -2.00 -9.14
CA ALA A 232 2.25 -2.49 -10.45
C ALA A 232 3.65 -3.14 -10.44
N LEU A 233 4.61 -2.56 -9.70
CA LEU A 233 5.96 -3.11 -9.54
C LEU A 233 5.94 -4.46 -8.80
N SER A 234 5.12 -4.61 -7.75
CA SER A 234 4.99 -5.88 -7.03
C SER A 234 4.52 -7.03 -7.94
N TRP A 235 3.60 -6.73 -8.86
CA TRP A 235 3.16 -7.71 -9.87
C TRP A 235 4.26 -8.07 -10.86
N LEU A 236 5.09 -7.11 -11.28
CA LEU A 236 6.27 -7.38 -12.10
C LEU A 236 7.25 -8.31 -11.40
N GLN A 237 7.55 -8.03 -10.14
CA GLN A 237 8.50 -8.81 -9.33
C GLN A 237 8.00 -10.22 -9.00
N SER A 238 6.68 -10.42 -8.94
CA SER A 238 6.08 -11.75 -8.71
C SER A 238 6.24 -12.71 -9.89
N GLY A 239 6.74 -12.24 -11.05
CA GLY A 239 6.85 -13.02 -12.28
C GLY A 239 5.52 -13.32 -12.98
N LYS A 240 4.42 -12.77 -12.50
CA LYS A 240 3.05 -12.99 -13.04
C LYS A 240 2.55 -11.85 -13.92
N ALA A 241 3.39 -10.89 -14.25
CA ALA A 241 3.01 -9.67 -14.96
C ALA A 241 2.25 -9.93 -16.27
N ALA A 242 2.73 -10.85 -17.11
CA ALA A 242 2.07 -11.19 -18.38
C ALA A 242 0.69 -11.83 -18.17
N ALA A 243 0.58 -12.77 -17.23
CA ALA A 243 -0.69 -13.43 -16.89
C ALA A 243 -1.70 -12.40 -16.31
N MET A 244 -1.23 -11.50 -15.44
CA MET A 244 -2.06 -10.42 -14.88
C MET A 244 -2.54 -9.46 -15.96
N ALA A 245 -1.68 -9.05 -16.90
CA ALA A 245 -2.07 -8.15 -18.00
C ALA A 245 -3.11 -8.80 -18.92
N GLN A 246 -2.92 -10.09 -19.28
CA GLN A 246 -3.87 -10.84 -20.08
C GLN A 246 -5.20 -11.06 -19.36
N GLY A 247 -5.13 -11.46 -18.08
CA GLY A 247 -6.31 -11.63 -17.22
C GLY A 247 -7.11 -10.34 -17.09
N TRP A 248 -6.42 -9.21 -16.93
CA TRP A 248 -7.06 -7.90 -16.87
C TRP A 248 -7.84 -7.56 -18.13
N GLN A 249 -7.25 -7.71 -19.31
CA GLN A 249 -7.94 -7.44 -20.59
C GLN A 249 -9.13 -8.37 -20.82
N ALA A 250 -9.02 -9.63 -20.41
CA ALA A 250 -10.09 -10.61 -20.56
C ALA A 250 -11.23 -10.47 -19.52
N LEU A 251 -10.97 -9.78 -18.40
CA LEU A 251 -11.84 -9.74 -17.23
C LEU A 251 -13.28 -9.30 -17.53
N PRO A 252 -13.58 -8.24 -18.30
CA PRO A 252 -14.94 -7.81 -18.55
C PRO A 252 -15.78 -8.90 -19.26
N LYS A 253 -15.20 -9.53 -20.29
CA LYS A 253 -15.86 -10.59 -21.07
C LYS A 253 -16.00 -11.88 -20.26
N ALA A 254 -15.02 -12.21 -19.44
CA ALA A 254 -15.03 -13.37 -18.55
C ALA A 254 -16.11 -13.24 -17.47
N MET A 255 -16.20 -12.09 -16.83
CA MET A 255 -17.21 -11.82 -15.79
C MET A 255 -18.63 -11.84 -16.35
N ALA A 256 -18.86 -11.38 -17.58
CA ALA A 256 -20.16 -11.49 -18.25
C ALA A 256 -20.60 -12.95 -18.44
N ARG A 257 -19.65 -13.89 -18.56
CA ARG A 257 -19.91 -15.33 -18.64
C ARG A 257 -19.95 -16.02 -17.28
N GLY A 258 -19.45 -15.37 -16.23
CA GLY A 258 -19.27 -15.94 -14.90
C GLY A 258 -18.07 -16.90 -14.82
N ASP A 259 -17.02 -16.63 -15.60
CA ASP A 259 -15.82 -17.45 -15.67
C ASP A 259 -14.88 -17.09 -14.50
N VAL A 260 -14.81 -17.98 -13.52
CA VAL A 260 -13.99 -17.83 -12.31
C VAL A 260 -12.50 -17.92 -12.63
N ALA A 261 -12.10 -18.63 -13.70
CA ALA A 261 -10.70 -18.82 -14.05
C ALA A 261 -9.97 -17.49 -14.31
N ALA A 262 -10.69 -16.45 -14.78
CA ALA A 262 -10.13 -15.12 -14.97
C ALA A 262 -9.72 -14.41 -13.66
N LEU A 263 -10.17 -14.90 -12.51
CA LEU A 263 -9.81 -14.39 -11.19
C LEU A 263 -8.74 -15.24 -10.47
N SER A 264 -8.30 -16.36 -11.05
CA SER A 264 -7.43 -17.34 -10.38
C SER A 264 -6.07 -16.77 -10.00
N ASP A 265 -5.54 -15.82 -10.77
CA ASP A 265 -4.24 -15.18 -10.51
C ASP A 265 -4.33 -13.98 -9.56
N PHE A 266 -5.55 -13.57 -9.18
CA PHE A 266 -5.76 -12.49 -8.22
C PHE A 266 -5.91 -13.04 -6.81
N SER A 267 -5.28 -12.39 -5.84
CA SER A 267 -5.66 -12.59 -4.44
C SER A 267 -7.08 -12.06 -4.20
N PRO A 268 -7.81 -12.53 -3.17
CA PRO A 268 -9.16 -12.03 -2.90
C PRO A 268 -9.29 -10.50 -2.82
N PRO A 269 -8.39 -9.74 -2.16
CA PRO A 269 -8.43 -8.28 -2.19
C PRO A 269 -8.25 -7.69 -3.59
N GLN A 270 -7.33 -8.26 -4.39
CA GLN A 270 -7.10 -7.83 -5.76
C GLN A 270 -8.30 -8.12 -6.67
N ALA A 271 -8.96 -9.27 -6.50
CA ALA A 271 -10.16 -9.62 -7.23
C ALA A 271 -11.30 -8.63 -6.95
N VAL A 272 -11.51 -8.26 -5.68
CA VAL A 272 -12.52 -7.26 -5.29
C VAL A 272 -12.20 -5.90 -5.90
N ASP A 273 -10.94 -5.43 -5.82
CA ASP A 273 -10.49 -4.16 -6.41
C ASP A 273 -10.69 -4.15 -7.95
N ALA A 274 -10.35 -5.25 -8.62
CA ALA A 274 -10.56 -5.40 -10.06
C ALA A 274 -12.05 -5.32 -10.45
N LEU A 275 -12.91 -5.99 -9.69
CA LEU A 275 -14.36 -5.95 -9.93
C LEU A 275 -14.97 -4.58 -9.59
N GLN A 276 -14.45 -3.88 -8.59
CA GLN A 276 -14.86 -2.49 -8.31
C GLN A 276 -14.53 -1.56 -9.48
N LYS A 277 -13.34 -1.69 -10.08
CA LYS A 277 -12.94 -0.94 -11.27
C LYS A 277 -13.80 -1.27 -12.48
N LEU A 278 -14.12 -2.56 -12.69
CA LEU A 278 -15.04 -2.98 -13.75
C LEU A 278 -16.44 -2.39 -13.54
N CYS A 279 -16.96 -2.46 -12.32
CA CYS A 279 -18.26 -1.89 -11.97
C CYS A 279 -18.29 -0.38 -12.18
N HIS A 280 -17.21 0.32 -11.80
CA HIS A 280 -17.04 1.77 -12.03
C HIS A 280 -17.17 2.11 -13.52
N ASP A 281 -16.43 1.41 -14.38
CA ASP A 281 -16.38 1.72 -15.80
C ASP A 281 -17.70 1.39 -16.50
N LEU A 282 -18.37 0.32 -16.07
CA LEU A 282 -19.71 0.00 -16.54
C LEU A 282 -20.75 1.05 -16.13
N LEU A 283 -20.67 1.57 -14.90
CA LEU A 283 -21.52 2.66 -14.44
C LEU A 283 -21.22 3.95 -15.21
N ALA A 284 -19.93 4.30 -15.40
CA ALA A 284 -19.52 5.45 -16.18
C ALA A 284 -20.06 5.39 -17.62
N ALA A 285 -19.86 4.26 -18.30
CA ALA A 285 -20.37 4.06 -19.65
C ALA A 285 -21.90 4.15 -19.75
N ARG A 286 -22.62 3.69 -18.73
CA ARG A 286 -24.11 3.75 -18.69
C ARG A 286 -24.65 5.18 -18.57
N VAL A 287 -23.91 6.06 -17.93
CA VAL A 287 -24.31 7.49 -17.77
C VAL A 287 -23.64 8.40 -18.81
N GLY A 288 -23.01 7.84 -19.84
CA GLY A 288 -22.35 8.61 -20.91
C GLY A 288 -20.97 9.14 -20.55
N GLY A 289 -20.38 8.67 -19.44
CA GLY A 289 -19.01 8.95 -19.07
C GLY A 289 -17.99 8.05 -19.79
N GLN A 290 -16.70 8.42 -19.67
CA GLN A 290 -15.60 7.62 -20.25
C GLN A 290 -15.11 6.58 -19.24
N PRO A 291 -14.91 5.32 -19.66
CA PRO A 291 -14.22 4.32 -18.85
C PRO A 291 -12.79 4.77 -18.51
N ARG A 292 -12.34 4.40 -17.32
CA ARG A 292 -11.01 4.77 -16.82
C ARG A 292 -10.01 3.62 -16.84
N PHE A 293 -10.47 2.40 -16.61
CA PHE A 293 -9.63 1.24 -16.33
C PHE A 293 -9.63 0.21 -17.46
N PHE A 294 -10.70 0.15 -18.24
CA PHE A 294 -10.88 -0.80 -19.34
C PHE A 294 -11.13 -0.07 -20.66
N ASP A 295 -10.71 -0.69 -21.76
CA ASP A 295 -11.10 -0.18 -23.08
C ASP A 295 -12.60 -0.30 -23.27
N SER A 296 -13.22 0.73 -23.85
CA SER A 296 -14.65 0.75 -24.14
C SER A 296 -15.09 -0.44 -25.01
N LEU A 297 -14.21 -0.94 -25.89
CA LEU A 297 -14.46 -2.08 -26.76
C LEU A 297 -14.46 -3.43 -26.01
N ASP A 298 -13.81 -3.49 -24.87
CA ASP A 298 -13.76 -4.70 -24.05
C ASP A 298 -14.90 -4.80 -23.05
N LEU A 299 -15.53 -3.66 -22.73
CA LEU A 299 -16.70 -3.68 -21.86
C LEU A 299 -17.88 -4.39 -22.54
N PRO A 300 -18.64 -5.23 -21.80
CA PRO A 300 -19.88 -5.80 -22.31
C PRO A 300 -20.78 -4.70 -22.84
N ALA A 301 -21.20 -4.84 -24.12
CA ALA A 301 -21.94 -3.81 -24.81
C ALA A 301 -23.10 -3.30 -23.93
N ALA A 302 -23.12 -2.02 -23.69
CA ALA A 302 -24.23 -1.33 -23.04
C ALA A 302 -25.42 -1.32 -24.03
N GLN A 303 -26.01 -2.50 -24.29
CA GLN A 303 -27.09 -2.67 -25.27
C GLN A 303 -28.33 -1.82 -24.94
N ASN A 304 -28.43 -1.26 -23.74
CA ASN A 304 -29.49 -0.36 -23.31
C ASN A 304 -28.94 0.80 -22.49
N THR A 305 -28.32 1.77 -23.14
CA THR A 305 -28.06 3.07 -22.52
C THR A 305 -29.41 3.65 -22.07
N GLY A 306 -29.60 3.77 -20.76
CA GLY A 306 -30.82 4.36 -20.17
C GLY A 306 -31.77 3.37 -19.46
N SER A 307 -31.50 2.05 -19.45
CA SER A 307 -32.28 1.14 -18.63
C SER A 307 -32.07 1.41 -17.13
N LYS A 308 -33.12 1.86 -16.45
CA LYS A 308 -33.10 2.08 -14.98
C LYS A 308 -32.81 0.78 -14.22
N THR A 309 -33.28 -0.36 -14.71
CA THR A 309 -33.09 -1.69 -14.10
C THR A 309 -31.61 -2.09 -14.11
N ALA A 310 -30.94 -1.90 -15.25
CA ALA A 310 -29.51 -2.21 -15.37
C ALA A 310 -28.65 -1.27 -14.51
N LEU A 311 -28.98 0.01 -14.40
CA LEU A 311 -28.29 0.95 -13.51
C LEU A 311 -28.47 0.55 -12.04
N TYR A 312 -29.68 0.12 -11.65
CA TYR A 312 -29.96 -0.36 -10.31
C TYR A 312 -29.15 -1.63 -9.98
N GLY A 313 -29.07 -2.59 -10.89
CA GLY A 313 -28.27 -3.80 -10.73
C GLY A 313 -26.77 -3.48 -10.49
N LEU A 314 -26.19 -2.59 -11.29
CA LEU A 314 -24.80 -2.18 -11.13
C LEU A 314 -24.56 -1.39 -9.82
N THR A 315 -25.47 -0.50 -9.43
CA THR A 315 -25.33 0.23 -8.16
C THR A 315 -25.49 -0.67 -6.94
N SER A 316 -26.36 -1.69 -7.00
CA SER A 316 -26.46 -2.73 -5.97
C SER A 316 -25.18 -3.54 -5.87
N TRP A 317 -24.65 -3.97 -7.02
CA TRP A 317 -23.38 -4.70 -7.06
C TRP A 317 -22.19 -3.87 -6.52
N SER A 318 -22.14 -2.58 -6.84
CA SER A 318 -21.13 -1.67 -6.28
C SER A 318 -21.16 -1.63 -4.74
N LYS A 319 -22.36 -1.56 -4.14
CA LYS A 319 -22.54 -1.62 -2.68
C LYS A 319 -22.09 -2.95 -2.09
N GLU A 320 -22.41 -4.06 -2.76
CA GLU A 320 -21.98 -5.40 -2.34
C GLU A 320 -20.46 -5.55 -2.38
N LEU A 321 -19.81 -5.08 -3.46
CA LEU A 321 -18.36 -5.07 -3.58
C LEU A 321 -17.70 -4.22 -2.48
N ALA A 322 -18.28 -3.04 -2.17
CA ALA A 322 -17.79 -2.19 -1.09
C ALA A 322 -17.94 -2.86 0.30
N ALA A 323 -19.02 -3.60 0.52
CA ALA A 323 -19.20 -4.38 1.75
C ALA A 323 -18.21 -5.54 1.83
N THR A 324 -18.00 -6.27 0.72
CA THR A 324 -17.05 -7.38 0.62
C THR A 324 -15.61 -6.92 0.86
N ALA A 325 -15.22 -5.75 0.34
CA ALA A 325 -13.89 -5.18 0.54
C ALA A 325 -13.51 -4.99 2.02
N ARG A 326 -14.51 -4.73 2.89
CA ARG A 326 -14.28 -4.56 4.35
C ARG A 326 -13.97 -5.87 5.06
N THR A 327 -14.37 -7.01 4.51
CA THR A 327 -14.25 -8.33 5.15
C THR A 327 -13.36 -9.28 4.35
N VAL A 328 -12.76 -8.83 3.27
CA VAL A 328 -11.98 -9.66 2.34
C VAL A 328 -10.74 -10.31 2.97
N GLU A 329 -10.19 -9.71 4.03
CA GLU A 329 -9.04 -10.24 4.77
C GLU A 329 -9.42 -11.28 5.85
N HIS A 330 -10.71 -11.50 6.11
CA HIS A 330 -11.13 -12.58 7.00
C HIS A 330 -10.74 -13.94 6.43
N PRO A 331 -10.52 -14.96 7.27
CA PRO A 331 -10.04 -16.28 6.85
C PRO A 331 -11.14 -17.11 6.18
N TYR A 332 -11.75 -16.57 5.13
CA TYR A 332 -12.68 -17.31 4.27
C TYR A 332 -11.93 -18.24 3.34
N ASN A 333 -12.63 -19.24 2.79
CA ASN A 333 -12.10 -20.05 1.70
C ASN A 333 -11.94 -19.18 0.43
N PRO A 334 -10.70 -18.96 -0.06
CA PRO A 334 -10.48 -18.07 -1.20
C PRO A 334 -11.20 -18.53 -2.47
N GLY A 335 -11.26 -19.85 -2.74
CA GLY A 335 -11.92 -20.40 -3.93
C GLY A 335 -13.42 -20.11 -3.94
N LEU A 336 -14.12 -20.41 -2.84
CA LEU A 336 -15.55 -20.13 -2.72
C LEU A 336 -15.85 -18.63 -2.80
N MET A 337 -14.95 -17.80 -2.31
CA MET A 337 -15.09 -16.35 -2.40
C MET A 337 -14.99 -15.87 -3.85
N LEU A 338 -14.00 -16.35 -4.62
CA LEU A 338 -13.86 -16.01 -6.04
C LEU A 338 -15.05 -16.51 -6.87
N GLU A 339 -15.56 -17.70 -6.60
CA GLU A 339 -16.79 -18.22 -7.23
C GLU A 339 -18.01 -17.35 -6.95
N SER A 340 -18.19 -16.93 -5.70
CA SER A 340 -19.27 -16.02 -5.31
C SER A 340 -19.15 -14.68 -6.03
N LEU A 341 -17.94 -14.11 -6.10
CA LEU A 341 -17.68 -12.84 -6.78
C LEU A 341 -17.99 -12.93 -8.28
N ALA A 342 -17.54 -13.99 -8.97
CA ALA A 342 -17.82 -14.19 -10.41
C ALA A 342 -19.30 -14.41 -10.69
N SER A 343 -20.00 -15.17 -9.83
CA SER A 343 -21.45 -15.39 -9.95
C SER A 343 -22.24 -14.08 -9.81
N ARG A 344 -21.91 -13.26 -8.84
CA ARG A 344 -22.53 -11.93 -8.62
C ARG A 344 -22.25 -10.96 -9.76
N ALA A 345 -21.00 -10.96 -10.26
CA ALA A 345 -20.65 -10.19 -11.46
C ALA A 345 -21.52 -10.57 -12.65
N LYS A 346 -21.67 -11.88 -12.93
CA LYS A 346 -22.53 -12.37 -14.02
C LYS A 346 -23.97 -11.90 -13.87
N ILE A 347 -24.55 -11.99 -12.68
CA ILE A 347 -25.93 -11.53 -12.42
C ILE A 347 -26.05 -10.03 -12.69
N ALA A 348 -25.12 -9.22 -12.16
CA ALA A 348 -25.13 -7.76 -12.35
C ALA A 348 -24.99 -7.36 -13.82
N LEU A 349 -24.17 -8.09 -14.60
CA LEU A 349 -23.91 -7.85 -16.02
C LEU A 349 -25.03 -8.38 -16.94
N SER A 350 -25.79 -9.39 -16.50
CA SER A 350 -26.91 -9.96 -17.25
C SER A 350 -28.26 -9.28 -17.01
N SER A 351 -28.33 -8.37 -16.02
CA SER A 351 -29.55 -7.60 -15.72
C SER A 351 -29.87 -6.66 -16.89
N LYS A 352 -30.95 -6.98 -17.63
CA LYS A 352 -31.46 -6.23 -18.79
C LYS A 352 -32.29 -5.02 -18.37
#